data_102337eea57056da6c96c137a528c448
#
_entry.id   102337eea57056da6c96c137a528c448
#
_cell.length_a   1.000
_cell.length_b   1.000
_cell.length_c   1.000
_cell.angle_alpha   90.00
_cell.angle_beta   90.00
_cell.angle_gamma   90.00
#
_symmetry.space_group_name_H-M   'P 1'
#
loop_
_entity.id
_entity.type
_entity.pdbx_description
1 polymer ?
#
loop_
_entity_poly.entity_id
_entity_poly.type
_entity_poly.pdbx_seq_one_letter_code
_entity_poly.pdbx_strand_id
1 'polypeptide(L)'
;QKNDEETEKLAGYESTIDQYANGATGGSGNGGQGGSGTNFTNVNTADSNPAGVVPENSTVVEADASKGIVIKDKNNNEWVWVEVPKTTVFSDLTIDTTKELTEQNYTDIKNKLITYVSTYREGKAGQGCNWTDEWYAKDGSTLVTASTSNLTEAQKALTNGCGLTYDEYKSAYQKMLKSVYTYGGFWIGRYEAGIEGTITEITNARSSHSNIVIGSSPKAISQKDAIPYNYVYCSEAQALAKEMTPNSKYTSSLMFGIQWDLVCKYLEVKGNLAIADINSNSTSWGNYENAKIENITSGKYAIYKNGTLGTWTTISGSYTKPNTSPDYNTLLSTGITDYTKKMNIYDFAGNEWEWTLEHATSDSNDPCAYRGGSYYDSGSNYPASCRII
;
A
#
# COMPACT_ATOMS: atom_id res chain seq x y z
N GLN A 1 -25.45 24.59 -21.50
CA GLN A 1 -26.36 23.52 -21.02
C GLN A 1 -25.63 22.20 -20.67
N LYS A 2 -24.60 21.75 -21.38
CA LYS A 2 -23.82 20.56 -20.97
C LYS A 2 -22.86 20.82 -19.80
N ASN A 3 -22.32 22.03 -19.70
CA ASN A 3 -21.43 22.42 -18.58
C ASN A 3 -22.18 22.55 -17.26
N ASP A 4 -23.45 22.98 -17.30
CA ASP A 4 -24.25 23.20 -16.10
C ASP A 4 -24.68 21.87 -15.45
N GLU A 5 -25.01 20.85 -16.27
CA GLU A 5 -25.34 19.51 -15.77
C GLU A 5 -24.14 18.76 -15.15
N GLU A 6 -22.93 18.95 -15.67
CA GLU A 6 -21.72 18.38 -15.08
C GLU A 6 -21.33 19.09 -13.79
N THR A 7 -21.53 20.38 -13.71
CA THR A 7 -21.27 21.18 -12.50
C THR A 7 -22.28 20.84 -11.39
N GLU A 8 -23.56 20.65 -11.72
CA GLU A 8 -24.57 20.19 -10.74
C GLU A 8 -24.33 18.75 -10.27
N LYS A 9 -23.83 17.86 -11.12
CA LYS A 9 -23.43 16.51 -10.72
C LYS A 9 -22.23 16.53 -9.78
N LEU A 10 -21.20 17.32 -10.07
CA LEU A 10 -20.04 17.51 -9.19
C LEU A 10 -20.46 18.09 -7.82
N ALA A 11 -21.29 19.12 -7.79
CA ALA A 11 -21.82 19.68 -6.55
C ALA A 11 -22.68 18.68 -5.75
N GLY A 12 -23.45 17.82 -6.44
CA GLY A 12 -24.20 16.74 -5.83
C GLY A 12 -23.32 15.64 -5.20
N TYR A 13 -22.17 15.36 -5.78
CA TYR A 13 -21.19 14.42 -5.23
C TYR A 13 -20.45 15.02 -4.02
N GLU A 14 -20.10 16.29 -4.05
CA GLU A 14 -19.46 16.99 -2.93
C GLU A 14 -20.37 17.08 -1.71
N SER A 15 -21.66 17.39 -1.89
CA SER A 15 -22.64 17.46 -0.78
C SER A 15 -22.89 16.09 -0.13
N THR A 16 -22.74 14.99 -0.85
CA THR A 16 -22.90 13.63 -0.32
C THR A 16 -21.68 13.22 0.49
N ILE A 17 -20.48 13.67 0.13
CA ILE A 17 -19.24 13.43 0.90
C ILE A 17 -19.32 14.19 2.23
N ASP A 18 -19.83 15.42 2.24
CA ASP A 18 -19.96 16.24 3.45
C ASP A 18 -21.02 15.71 4.43
N GLN A 19 -22.10 15.09 3.96
CA GLN A 19 -23.14 14.51 4.83
C GLN A 19 -22.62 13.31 5.62
N TYR A 20 -21.69 12.55 5.10
CA TYR A 20 -21.10 11.40 5.82
C TYR A 20 -19.96 11.81 6.76
N ALA A 21 -19.26 12.92 6.49
CA ALA A 21 -18.25 13.49 7.38
C ALA A 21 -18.85 14.12 8.65
N ASN A 22 -20.08 14.64 8.57
CA ASN A 22 -20.76 15.33 9.66
C ASN A 22 -21.62 14.43 10.58
N GLY A 23 -21.77 13.16 10.24
CA GLY A 23 -22.55 12.20 11.05
C GLY A 23 -21.87 11.66 12.32
N ALA A 24 -20.63 12.08 12.60
CA ALA A 24 -19.83 11.55 13.71
C ALA A 24 -19.69 12.49 14.93
N THR A 25 -20.48 13.56 15.04
CA THR A 25 -20.49 14.39 16.25
C THR A 25 -21.58 13.95 17.22
N GLY A 26 -21.14 13.40 18.31
CA GLY A 26 -21.75 13.02 19.55
C GLY A 26 -23.21 13.44 19.81
N GLY A 27 -24.05 12.45 19.95
CA GLY A 27 -25.37 12.55 20.49
C GLY A 27 -25.77 11.26 21.18
N SER A 28 -25.80 11.27 22.48
CA SER A 28 -26.47 10.27 23.28
C SER A 28 -27.98 10.32 22.94
N GLY A 29 -28.51 9.29 22.29
CA GLY A 29 -29.92 9.21 21.94
C GLY A 29 -30.30 7.92 21.26
N ASN A 30 -31.17 7.20 21.88
CA ASN A 30 -31.78 5.92 21.54
C ASN A 30 -32.41 5.85 20.13
N GLY A 31 -32.14 4.79 19.40
CA GLY A 31 -33.08 4.19 18.43
C GLY A 31 -32.94 4.61 16.99
N GLY A 32 -32.39 3.71 16.16
CA GLY A 32 -32.43 3.77 14.67
C GLY A 32 -31.56 2.69 14.05
N GLN A 33 -32.16 1.63 13.51
CA GLN A 33 -31.48 0.56 12.77
C GLN A 33 -30.78 1.12 11.52
N GLY A 34 -29.52 0.76 11.34
CA GLY A 34 -28.83 0.91 10.06
C GLY A 34 -27.33 1.13 10.19
N GLY A 35 -26.55 0.08 10.24
CA GLY A 35 -25.10 0.12 10.19
C GLY A 35 -24.51 -0.77 11.27
N SER A 36 -23.96 -1.90 10.85
CA SER A 36 -23.17 -2.76 11.74
C SER A 36 -22.05 -1.91 12.35
N GLY A 37 -22.24 -1.52 13.62
CA GLY A 37 -21.26 -0.76 14.38
C GLY A 37 -19.95 -1.54 14.45
N THR A 38 -18.93 -1.06 13.78
CA THR A 38 -17.57 -1.57 13.88
C THR A 38 -16.98 -1.13 15.23
N ASN A 39 -17.18 -1.97 16.24
CA ASN A 39 -16.60 -1.73 17.55
C ASN A 39 -15.15 -2.18 17.55
N PHE A 40 -14.25 -1.29 17.21
CA PHE A 40 -12.83 -1.51 17.38
C PHE A 40 -12.43 -1.28 18.85
N THR A 41 -11.50 -2.09 19.36
CA THR A 41 -11.03 -2.05 20.75
C THR A 41 -9.59 -1.53 20.83
N ASN A 42 -9.21 -0.98 21.97
CA ASN A 42 -7.91 -0.39 22.24
C ASN A 42 -7.54 0.76 21.27
N VAL A 43 -8.54 1.44 20.71
CA VAL A 43 -8.38 2.60 19.85
C VAL A 43 -8.56 3.86 20.67
N ASN A 44 -7.58 4.76 20.59
CA ASN A 44 -7.76 6.13 21.04
C ASN A 44 -8.35 6.95 19.89
N THR A 45 -9.65 7.18 19.91
CA THR A 45 -10.37 7.85 18.82
C THR A 45 -9.96 9.31 18.61
N ALA A 46 -9.33 9.94 19.58
CA ALA A 46 -8.74 11.28 19.41
C ALA A 46 -7.50 11.24 18.51
N ASP A 47 -6.73 10.15 18.60
CA ASP A 47 -5.51 9.93 17.81
C ASP A 47 -5.77 9.25 16.48
N SER A 48 -6.69 8.29 16.46
CA SER A 48 -6.92 7.43 15.29
C SER A 48 -8.35 6.92 15.29
N ASN A 49 -9.05 7.07 14.17
CA ASN A 49 -10.45 6.67 14.03
C ASN A 49 -10.69 5.82 12.77
N PRO A 50 -10.34 4.54 12.80
CA PRO A 50 -10.58 3.66 11.67
C PRO A 50 -12.06 3.51 11.33
N ALA A 51 -12.96 3.62 12.32
CA ALA A 51 -14.40 3.50 12.12
C ALA A 51 -14.98 4.62 11.22
N GLY A 52 -14.32 5.78 11.18
CA GLY A 52 -14.74 6.91 10.34
C GLY A 52 -14.50 6.68 8.84
N VAL A 53 -13.74 5.66 8.46
CA VAL A 53 -13.34 5.41 7.07
C VAL A 53 -13.33 3.91 6.73
N VAL A 54 -14.35 3.18 7.16
CA VAL A 54 -14.54 1.75 6.82
C VAL A 54 -15.30 1.63 5.50
N PRO A 55 -14.77 0.90 4.50
CA PRO A 55 -15.50 0.63 3.26
C PRO A 55 -16.84 -0.07 3.52
N GLU A 56 -17.86 0.31 2.73
CA GLU A 56 -19.19 -0.27 2.84
C GLU A 56 -19.15 -1.80 2.67
N ASN A 57 -20.02 -2.48 3.43
CA ASN A 57 -20.12 -3.94 3.42
C ASN A 57 -18.83 -4.68 3.84
N SER A 58 -17.96 -3.99 4.57
CA SER A 58 -16.82 -4.65 5.21
C SER A 58 -17.24 -5.34 6.50
N THR A 59 -16.56 -6.45 6.83
CA THR A 59 -16.67 -7.17 8.09
C THR A 59 -15.38 -7.06 8.87
N VAL A 60 -15.47 -7.03 10.20
CA VAL A 60 -14.30 -7.00 11.08
C VAL A 60 -13.71 -8.40 11.20
N VAL A 61 -12.40 -8.54 10.94
CA VAL A 61 -11.63 -9.79 11.12
C VAL A 61 -10.85 -9.73 12.42
N GLU A 62 -10.22 -8.59 12.74
CA GLU A 62 -9.56 -8.32 14.02
C GLU A 62 -9.95 -6.91 14.47
N ALA A 63 -10.52 -6.82 15.66
CA ALA A 63 -11.02 -5.56 16.23
C ALA A 63 -9.98 -4.85 17.11
N ASP A 64 -8.95 -5.56 17.58
CA ASP A 64 -8.01 -5.09 18.58
C ASP A 64 -6.85 -4.31 17.95
N ALA A 65 -6.82 -3.00 18.21
CA ALA A 65 -5.76 -2.11 17.70
C ALA A 65 -4.36 -2.51 18.18
N SER A 66 -4.23 -3.20 19.31
CA SER A 66 -2.93 -3.69 19.80
C SER A 66 -2.36 -4.83 18.96
N LYS A 67 -3.19 -5.49 18.17
CA LYS A 67 -2.80 -6.58 17.26
C LYS A 67 -2.72 -6.16 15.79
N GLY A 68 -3.24 -4.98 15.48
CA GLY A 68 -3.48 -4.50 14.12
C GLY A 68 -4.90 -4.83 13.66
N ILE A 69 -5.73 -3.80 13.52
CA ILE A 69 -7.13 -3.92 13.10
C ILE A 69 -7.20 -4.43 11.67
N VAL A 70 -8.05 -5.43 11.43
CA VAL A 70 -8.27 -6.02 10.12
C VAL A 70 -9.74 -5.99 9.76
N ILE A 71 -10.03 -5.55 8.55
CA ILE A 71 -11.34 -5.67 7.91
C ILE A 71 -11.25 -6.51 6.65
N LYS A 72 -12.37 -7.10 6.26
CA LYS A 72 -12.55 -7.79 4.99
C LYS A 72 -13.64 -7.06 4.21
N ASP A 73 -13.33 -6.66 2.98
CA ASP A 73 -14.28 -6.00 2.10
C ASP A 73 -15.23 -6.99 1.39
N LYS A 74 -16.18 -6.47 0.63
CA LYS A 74 -17.15 -7.27 -0.13
C LYS A 74 -16.54 -8.19 -1.20
N ASN A 75 -15.29 -7.93 -1.60
CA ASN A 75 -14.54 -8.72 -2.59
C ASN A 75 -13.59 -9.73 -1.90
N ASN A 76 -13.72 -9.91 -0.59
CA ASN A 76 -12.86 -10.73 0.25
C ASN A 76 -11.41 -10.25 0.36
N ASN A 77 -11.08 -9.04 -0.04
CA ASN A 77 -9.79 -8.46 0.25
C ASN A 77 -9.70 -8.11 1.75
N GLU A 78 -8.57 -8.39 2.35
CA GLU A 78 -8.32 -8.03 3.74
C GLU A 78 -7.40 -6.81 3.82
N TRP A 79 -7.75 -5.89 4.72
CA TRP A 79 -7.09 -4.60 4.90
C TRP A 79 -6.72 -4.39 6.35
N VAL A 80 -5.54 -3.84 6.58
CA VAL A 80 -5.02 -3.50 7.90
C VAL A 80 -5.01 -2.00 8.08
N TRP A 81 -5.45 -1.52 9.25
CA TRP A 81 -5.36 -0.12 9.62
C TRP A 81 -3.96 0.25 10.09
N VAL A 82 -3.35 1.21 9.43
CA VAL A 82 -2.07 1.81 9.81
C VAL A 82 -2.36 3.10 10.58
N GLU A 83 -2.09 3.09 11.87
CA GLU A 83 -2.33 4.23 12.75
C GLU A 83 -1.25 5.30 12.57
N VAL A 84 -1.70 6.55 12.44
CA VAL A 84 -0.88 7.77 12.48
C VAL A 84 -1.41 8.65 13.61
N PRO A 85 -0.73 8.73 14.77
CA PRO A 85 -1.28 9.35 15.97
C PRO A 85 -1.40 10.87 15.81
N LYS A 86 -2.63 11.36 15.63
CA LYS A 86 -2.94 12.77 15.30
C LYS A 86 -2.46 13.74 16.36
N THR A 87 -2.66 13.41 17.63
CA THR A 87 -2.30 14.31 18.75
C THR A 87 -0.79 14.47 18.90
N THR A 88 -0.02 13.52 18.40
CA THR A 88 1.44 13.60 18.33
C THR A 88 1.91 14.29 17.06
N VAL A 89 1.41 13.84 15.91
CA VAL A 89 1.91 14.27 14.59
C VAL A 89 1.44 15.67 14.23
N PHE A 90 0.18 16.00 14.57
CA PHE A 90 -0.48 17.23 14.16
C PHE A 90 -0.84 18.14 15.35
N SER A 91 -0.10 18.04 16.46
CA SER A 91 -0.42 18.73 17.72
C SER A 91 -0.54 20.25 17.61
N ASP A 92 0.14 20.84 16.66
CA ASP A 92 0.18 22.28 16.41
C ASP A 92 -0.61 22.72 15.14
N LEU A 93 -1.32 21.79 14.51
CA LEU A 93 -2.18 22.07 13.37
C LEU A 93 -3.66 22.10 13.79
N THR A 94 -4.37 23.12 13.31
CA THR A 94 -5.83 23.21 13.44
C THR A 94 -6.41 23.51 12.07
N ILE A 95 -6.85 22.45 11.38
CA ILE A 95 -7.42 22.54 10.03
C ILE A 95 -8.88 22.07 10.10
N ASP A 96 -9.79 22.90 9.60
CA ASP A 96 -11.21 22.57 9.47
C ASP A 96 -11.42 21.70 8.22
N THR A 97 -11.51 20.39 8.42
CA THR A 97 -11.67 19.42 7.34
C THR A 97 -13.09 19.35 6.77
N THR A 98 -14.04 20.08 7.34
CA THR A 98 -15.40 20.24 6.76
C THR A 98 -15.42 21.20 5.58
N LYS A 99 -14.34 21.94 5.38
CA LYS A 99 -14.13 22.84 4.26
C LYS A 99 -13.13 22.27 3.26
N GLU A 100 -13.12 22.88 2.09
CA GLU A 100 -12.05 22.61 1.14
C GLU A 100 -10.71 23.06 1.72
N LEU A 101 -9.70 22.19 1.64
CA LEU A 101 -8.36 22.47 2.14
C LEU A 101 -7.58 23.29 1.11
N THR A 102 -6.82 24.26 1.61
CA THR A 102 -5.91 25.07 0.79
C THR A 102 -4.63 24.28 0.48
N GLU A 103 -3.88 24.69 -0.54
CA GLU A 103 -2.55 24.14 -0.84
C GLU A 103 -1.60 24.26 0.36
N GLN A 104 -1.72 25.32 1.16
CA GLN A 104 -0.94 25.47 2.38
C GLN A 104 -1.32 24.42 3.42
N ASN A 105 -2.61 24.10 3.59
CA ASN A 105 -3.02 23.03 4.50
C ASN A 105 -2.41 21.68 4.12
N TYR A 106 -2.43 21.34 2.83
CA TYR A 106 -1.79 20.11 2.34
C TYR A 106 -0.28 20.12 2.55
N THR A 107 0.38 21.25 2.33
CA THR A 107 1.82 21.41 2.60
C THR A 107 2.14 21.22 4.07
N ASP A 108 1.33 21.80 4.97
CA ASP A 108 1.53 21.68 6.42
C ASP A 108 1.36 20.23 6.88
N ILE A 109 0.31 19.54 6.44
CA ILE A 109 0.08 18.11 6.73
C ILE A 109 1.27 17.28 6.23
N LYS A 110 1.66 17.47 4.96
CA LYS A 110 2.81 16.76 4.35
C LYS A 110 4.08 16.94 5.18
N ASN A 111 4.41 18.17 5.56
CA ASN A 111 5.62 18.46 6.31
C ASN A 111 5.63 17.81 7.69
N LYS A 112 4.48 17.75 8.37
CA LYS A 112 4.36 17.03 9.66
C LYS A 112 4.58 15.53 9.50
N LEU A 113 4.01 14.93 8.46
CA LEU A 113 4.23 13.52 8.17
C LEU A 113 5.70 13.24 7.83
N ILE A 114 6.34 14.04 6.98
CA ILE A 114 7.78 13.91 6.65
C ILE A 114 8.64 13.96 7.92
N THR A 115 8.36 14.91 8.82
CA THR A 115 9.07 15.03 10.09
C THR A 115 8.87 13.78 10.95
N TYR A 116 7.65 13.27 11.04
CA TYR A 116 7.32 12.08 11.84
C TYR A 116 8.02 10.82 11.35
N VAL A 117 8.20 10.68 10.04
CA VAL A 117 8.84 9.50 9.42
C VAL A 117 10.28 9.76 8.95
N SER A 118 10.92 10.82 9.41
CA SER A 118 12.24 11.24 8.90
C SER A 118 13.28 10.12 8.89
N THR A 119 13.30 9.26 9.93
CA THR A 119 14.18 8.09 10.01
C THR A 119 14.08 7.13 8.83
N TYR A 120 12.89 7.01 8.22
CA TYR A 120 12.62 6.12 7.09
C TYR A 120 12.61 6.89 5.78
N ARG A 121 12.32 8.20 5.80
CA ARG A 121 12.26 9.05 4.62
C ARG A 121 13.63 9.27 3.98
N GLU A 122 14.67 9.38 4.78
CA GLU A 122 16.04 9.51 4.29
C GLU A 122 16.57 8.19 3.72
N GLY A 123 15.95 7.07 4.08
CA GLY A 123 16.27 5.74 3.60
C GLY A 123 17.68 5.28 3.98
N LYS A 124 18.07 4.10 3.51
CA LYS A 124 19.46 3.66 3.57
C LYS A 124 20.25 4.51 2.57
N ALA A 125 20.99 5.47 3.10
CA ALA A 125 21.83 6.35 2.30
C ALA A 125 22.77 5.53 1.41
N GLY A 126 22.95 5.93 0.18
CA GLY A 126 23.97 5.36 -0.71
C GLY A 126 23.58 5.23 -2.17
N GLN A 127 22.34 5.55 -2.54
CA GLN A 127 21.91 5.37 -3.92
C GLN A 127 21.86 6.65 -4.76
N GLY A 128 22.26 7.80 -4.19
CA GLY A 128 22.43 9.04 -4.94
C GLY A 128 21.14 9.64 -5.54
N CYS A 129 19.99 9.07 -5.22
CA CYS A 129 18.70 9.50 -5.73
C CYS A 129 17.98 10.40 -4.73
N ASN A 130 17.37 11.46 -5.23
CA ASN A 130 16.42 12.25 -4.47
C ASN A 130 15.02 11.67 -4.63
N TRP A 131 14.42 11.25 -3.53
CA TRP A 131 13.11 10.64 -3.51
C TRP A 131 12.02 11.66 -3.26
N THR A 132 10.91 11.55 -3.96
CA THR A 132 9.78 12.47 -3.83
C THR A 132 8.44 11.80 -4.08
N ASP A 133 7.38 12.34 -3.47
CA ASP A 133 5.98 12.05 -3.80
C ASP A 133 5.41 13.15 -4.71
N GLU A 134 6.19 13.67 -5.62
CA GLU A 134 5.74 14.58 -6.67
C GLU A 134 5.67 13.85 -8.00
N TRP A 135 4.73 14.26 -8.84
CA TRP A 135 4.57 13.64 -10.15
C TRP A 135 5.63 14.12 -11.12
N TYR A 136 6.24 13.20 -11.84
CA TYR A 136 7.21 13.48 -12.87
C TYR A 136 6.74 12.96 -14.23
N ALA A 137 7.15 13.66 -15.29
CA ALA A 137 6.98 13.17 -16.65
C ALA A 137 7.78 11.86 -16.85
N LYS A 138 7.50 11.18 -17.97
CA LYS A 138 8.19 9.95 -18.36
C LYS A 138 9.71 10.04 -18.26
N ASP A 139 10.28 11.21 -18.56
CA ASP A 139 11.73 11.41 -18.50
C ASP A 139 12.28 11.40 -17.07
N GLY A 140 11.40 11.31 -16.04
CA GLY A 140 11.76 11.24 -14.63
C GLY A 140 12.48 12.47 -14.07
N SER A 141 12.99 13.32 -14.94
CA SER A 141 13.86 14.45 -14.57
C SER A 141 13.12 15.77 -14.47
N THR A 142 11.97 15.88 -15.12
CA THR A 142 11.22 17.13 -15.22
C THR A 142 9.93 17.03 -14.39
N LEU A 143 9.85 17.82 -13.30
CA LEU A 143 8.61 18.02 -12.59
C LEU A 143 7.58 18.66 -13.53
N VAL A 144 6.48 17.97 -13.79
CA VAL A 144 5.48 18.44 -14.72
C VAL A 144 4.48 19.32 -14.01
N THR A 145 4.34 20.55 -14.52
CA THR A 145 3.30 21.47 -14.06
C THR A 145 1.95 21.12 -14.66
N ALA A 146 0.86 21.62 -14.09
CA ALA A 146 -0.49 21.39 -14.59
C ALA A 146 -0.66 21.72 -16.09
N SER A 147 0.07 22.70 -16.61
CA SER A 147 0.03 23.07 -18.03
C SER A 147 0.67 22.05 -18.97
N THR A 148 1.49 21.14 -18.47
CA THR A 148 2.17 20.09 -19.26
C THR A 148 1.60 18.71 -19.00
N SER A 149 0.49 18.60 -18.29
CA SER A 149 -0.11 17.35 -17.82
C SER A 149 -0.86 16.54 -18.90
N ASN A 150 -0.95 17.04 -20.14
CA ASN A 150 -1.62 16.35 -21.25
C ASN A 150 -0.76 15.20 -21.80
N LEU A 151 -0.59 14.15 -21.00
CA LEU A 151 0.02 12.91 -21.47
C LEU A 151 -0.95 12.18 -22.41
N THR A 152 -0.44 11.72 -23.54
CA THR A 152 -1.19 10.80 -24.41
C THR A 152 -1.36 9.44 -23.71
N GLU A 153 -2.34 8.65 -24.15
CA GLU A 153 -2.51 7.28 -23.64
C GLU A 153 -1.24 6.43 -23.82
N ALA A 154 -0.49 6.66 -24.92
CA ALA A 154 0.81 6.02 -25.12
C ALA A 154 1.84 6.41 -24.08
N GLN A 155 1.83 7.66 -23.62
CA GLN A 155 2.73 8.13 -22.56
C GLN A 155 2.31 7.60 -21.18
N LYS A 156 1.01 7.46 -20.91
CA LYS A 156 0.50 6.82 -19.69
C LYS A 156 0.85 5.34 -19.61
N ALA A 157 0.88 4.66 -20.74
CA ALA A 157 1.21 3.24 -20.86
C ALA A 157 2.72 2.96 -20.83
N LEU A 158 3.57 3.96 -20.55
CA LEU A 158 5.01 3.75 -20.53
C LEU A 158 5.45 3.01 -19.27
N THR A 159 6.37 2.08 -19.48
CA THR A 159 6.86 1.15 -18.46
C THR A 159 7.45 1.84 -17.24
N ASN A 160 8.06 2.99 -17.44
CA ASN A 160 8.71 3.79 -16.41
C ASN A 160 7.82 4.90 -15.80
N GLY A 161 6.54 4.96 -16.15
CA GLY A 161 5.58 5.90 -15.56
C GLY A 161 4.66 5.21 -14.54
N CYS A 162 4.03 6.00 -13.67
CA CYS A 162 3.06 5.49 -12.69
C CYS A 162 1.63 5.32 -13.26
N GLY A 163 1.41 5.65 -14.53
CA GLY A 163 0.10 5.51 -15.20
C GLY A 163 -0.96 6.53 -14.78
N LEU A 164 -0.60 7.56 -14.03
CA LEU A 164 -1.48 8.66 -13.62
C LEU A 164 -1.13 9.95 -14.35
N THR A 165 -2.14 10.77 -14.66
CA THR A 165 -1.91 12.16 -15.04
C THR A 165 -1.50 12.98 -13.82
N TYR A 166 -0.99 14.19 -14.06
CA TYR A 166 -0.68 15.13 -12.98
C TYR A 166 -1.87 15.39 -12.05
N ASP A 167 -3.04 15.65 -12.63
CA ASP A 167 -4.23 15.96 -11.84
C ASP A 167 -4.74 14.74 -11.06
N GLU A 168 -4.69 13.54 -11.63
CA GLU A 168 -5.02 12.30 -10.93
C GLU A 168 -4.06 12.05 -9.75
N TYR A 169 -2.77 12.22 -9.98
CA TYR A 169 -1.74 12.04 -8.94
C TYR A 169 -1.93 13.05 -7.81
N LYS A 170 -2.04 14.34 -8.15
CA LYS A 170 -2.24 15.43 -7.18
C LYS A 170 -3.51 15.20 -6.36
N SER A 171 -4.61 14.89 -7.02
CA SER A 171 -5.89 14.61 -6.36
C SER A 171 -5.80 13.42 -5.41
N ALA A 172 -5.19 12.31 -5.83
CA ALA A 172 -5.01 11.13 -4.98
C ALA A 172 -4.13 11.43 -3.77
N TYR A 173 -3.03 12.18 -3.97
CA TYR A 173 -2.13 12.58 -2.89
C TYR A 173 -2.82 13.49 -1.87
N GLN A 174 -3.55 14.49 -2.32
CA GLN A 174 -4.29 15.40 -1.45
C GLN A 174 -5.40 14.68 -0.67
N LYS A 175 -6.14 13.76 -1.31
CA LYS A 175 -7.12 12.91 -0.63
C LYS A 175 -6.48 12.05 0.45
N MET A 176 -5.33 11.47 0.18
CA MET A 176 -4.57 10.70 1.16
C MET A 176 -4.17 11.57 2.35
N LEU A 177 -3.59 12.76 2.12
CA LEU A 177 -3.19 13.69 3.18
C LEU A 177 -4.38 14.12 4.05
N LYS A 178 -5.50 14.52 3.41
CA LYS A 178 -6.73 14.89 4.12
C LYS A 178 -7.27 13.74 4.94
N SER A 179 -7.28 12.52 4.40
CA SER A 179 -7.76 11.32 5.10
C SER A 179 -6.90 11.00 6.32
N VAL A 180 -5.58 11.01 6.18
CA VAL A 180 -4.65 10.77 7.29
C VAL A 180 -4.81 11.82 8.38
N TYR A 181 -4.91 13.10 8.03
CA TYR A 181 -5.15 14.16 8.99
C TYR A 181 -6.50 14.02 9.71
N THR A 182 -7.55 13.68 8.97
CA THR A 182 -8.92 13.57 9.51
C THR A 182 -9.06 12.36 10.43
N TYR A 183 -8.61 11.20 9.98
CA TYR A 183 -8.87 9.92 10.63
C TYR A 183 -7.70 9.36 11.41
N GLY A 184 -6.51 9.91 11.29
CA GLY A 184 -5.31 9.42 11.98
C GLY A 184 -4.85 8.05 11.47
N GLY A 185 -4.91 7.82 10.15
CA GLY A 185 -4.44 6.58 9.55
C GLY A 185 -4.99 6.33 8.15
N PHE A 186 -4.72 5.12 7.67
CA PHE A 186 -5.18 4.64 6.37
C PHE A 186 -5.17 3.10 6.34
N TRP A 187 -5.90 2.53 5.38
CA TRP A 187 -5.95 1.07 5.17
C TRP A 187 -4.91 0.66 4.14
N ILE A 188 -4.20 -0.45 4.40
CA ILE A 188 -3.33 -1.11 3.42
C ILE A 188 -3.76 -2.56 3.24
N GLY A 189 -3.39 -3.18 2.12
CA GLY A 189 -3.55 -4.62 1.95
C GLY A 189 -2.89 -5.39 3.09
N ARG A 190 -3.59 -6.37 3.65
CA ARG A 190 -3.04 -7.27 4.67
C ARG A 190 -1.92 -8.13 4.12
N TYR A 191 -2.02 -8.45 2.83
CA TYR A 191 -1.12 -9.29 2.08
C TYR A 191 -0.60 -8.52 0.86
N GLU A 192 0.55 -8.89 0.36
CA GLU A 192 1.00 -8.47 -0.98
C GLU A 192 -0.11 -8.70 -2.00
N ALA A 193 -0.12 -7.89 -3.06
CA ALA A 193 -1.07 -8.08 -4.14
C ALA A 193 -0.85 -9.45 -4.81
N GLY A 194 -1.88 -10.28 -4.77
CA GLY A 194 -1.92 -11.58 -5.41
C GLY A 194 -2.75 -11.57 -6.69
N ILE A 195 -2.57 -12.59 -7.50
CA ILE A 195 -3.35 -12.82 -8.72
C ILE A 195 -4.67 -13.51 -8.35
N GLU A 196 -5.80 -12.96 -8.78
CA GLU A 196 -7.10 -13.62 -8.65
C GLU A 196 -7.12 -14.96 -9.40
N GLY A 197 -7.62 -16.00 -8.76
CA GLY A 197 -7.76 -17.34 -9.34
C GLY A 197 -7.27 -18.44 -8.42
N THR A 198 -7.43 -19.67 -8.86
CA THR A 198 -7.00 -20.88 -8.15
C THR A 198 -5.66 -21.38 -8.69
N ILE A 199 -4.98 -22.24 -7.94
CA ILE A 199 -3.72 -22.85 -8.43
C ILE A 199 -3.93 -23.68 -9.69
N THR A 200 -5.15 -24.15 -9.94
CA THR A 200 -5.48 -24.88 -11.17
C THR A 200 -5.57 -23.95 -12.39
N GLU A 201 -5.84 -22.67 -12.16
CA GLU A 201 -5.86 -21.64 -13.19
C GLU A 201 -4.49 -21.00 -13.36
N ILE A 202 -3.71 -20.92 -12.27
CA ILE A 202 -2.36 -20.33 -12.22
C ILE A 202 -1.36 -21.44 -11.86
N THR A 203 -0.97 -22.22 -12.85
CA THR A 203 -0.09 -23.39 -12.65
C THR A 203 1.37 -23.01 -12.51
N ASN A 204 1.80 -21.94 -13.15
CA ASN A 204 3.18 -21.48 -13.16
C ASN A 204 3.29 -20.09 -12.52
N ALA A 205 4.38 -19.86 -11.79
CA ALA A 205 4.77 -18.51 -11.41
C ALA A 205 5.05 -17.68 -12.67
N ARG A 206 4.72 -16.39 -12.63
CA ARG A 206 5.13 -15.50 -13.72
C ARG A 206 6.66 -15.43 -13.74
N SER A 207 7.24 -15.70 -14.88
CA SER A 207 8.70 -15.71 -15.07
C SER A 207 9.17 -14.64 -16.06
N SER A 208 8.25 -13.90 -16.61
CA SER A 208 8.50 -12.78 -17.52
C SER A 208 7.30 -11.84 -17.56
N HIS A 209 7.55 -10.59 -17.98
CA HIS A 209 6.48 -9.64 -18.19
C HIS A 209 5.55 -10.09 -19.34
N SER A 210 4.25 -9.97 -19.11
CA SER A 210 3.23 -10.00 -20.14
C SER A 210 2.24 -8.87 -19.87
N ASN A 211 1.81 -8.18 -20.89
CA ASN A 211 0.95 -7.01 -20.77
C ASN A 211 -0.29 -7.30 -19.91
N ILE A 212 -0.57 -6.39 -18.98
CA ILE A 212 -1.82 -6.40 -18.23
C ILE A 212 -2.86 -5.59 -18.99
N VAL A 213 -4.01 -6.19 -19.22
CA VAL A 213 -5.15 -5.56 -19.85
C VAL A 213 -6.29 -5.53 -18.85
N ILE A 214 -6.58 -4.33 -18.32
CA ILE A 214 -7.67 -4.12 -17.37
C ILE A 214 -8.99 -4.61 -17.93
N GLY A 215 -9.74 -5.38 -17.15
CA GLY A 215 -10.99 -6.02 -17.56
C GLY A 215 -10.82 -7.38 -18.25
N SER A 216 -9.60 -7.77 -18.63
CA SER A 216 -9.31 -9.07 -19.28
C SER A 216 -8.27 -9.89 -18.52
N SER A 217 -7.25 -9.24 -17.97
CA SER A 217 -6.27 -9.90 -17.07
C SER A 217 -6.90 -10.19 -15.72
N PRO A 218 -6.41 -11.21 -14.97
CA PRO A 218 -6.84 -11.46 -13.60
C PRO A 218 -6.67 -10.20 -12.73
N LYS A 219 -7.60 -9.99 -11.80
CA LYS A 219 -7.54 -8.86 -10.86
C LYS A 219 -6.45 -9.06 -9.82
N ALA A 220 -5.99 -7.96 -9.23
CA ALA A 220 -5.19 -8.01 -8.01
C ALA A 220 -6.12 -8.22 -6.81
N ILE A 221 -5.66 -9.02 -5.86
CA ILE A 221 -6.37 -9.32 -4.61
C ILE A 221 -5.42 -9.21 -3.41
N SER A 222 -5.94 -8.84 -2.24
CA SER A 222 -5.23 -8.93 -0.96
C SER A 222 -5.84 -10.06 -0.14
N GLN A 223 -5.42 -11.29 -0.43
CA GLN A 223 -5.94 -12.52 0.18
C GLN A 223 -4.80 -13.47 0.52
N LYS A 224 -5.02 -14.31 1.54
CA LYS A 224 -4.05 -15.33 1.95
C LYS A 224 -3.91 -16.40 0.88
N ASP A 225 -2.69 -16.91 0.71
CA ASP A 225 -2.33 -17.99 -0.19
C ASP A 225 -2.61 -17.71 -1.67
N ALA A 226 -2.54 -16.45 -2.06
CA ALA A 226 -2.54 -16.06 -3.46
C ALA A 226 -1.12 -16.12 -4.05
N ILE A 227 -1.02 -16.28 -5.35
CA ILE A 227 0.24 -16.16 -6.07
C ILE A 227 0.56 -14.66 -6.21
N PRO A 228 1.73 -14.18 -5.74
CA PRO A 228 2.09 -12.78 -5.86
C PRO A 228 2.01 -12.28 -7.31
N TYR A 229 1.47 -11.07 -7.49
CA TYR A 229 1.32 -10.45 -8.80
C TYR A 229 2.63 -9.77 -9.21
N ASN A 230 3.56 -10.57 -9.71
CA ASN A 230 4.89 -10.14 -10.10
C ASN A 230 5.02 -9.88 -11.62
N TYR A 231 6.18 -9.39 -12.06
CA TYR A 231 6.50 -9.05 -13.46
C TYR A 231 5.48 -8.06 -14.08
N VAL A 232 5.14 -7.04 -13.33
CA VAL A 232 4.27 -5.94 -13.74
C VAL A 232 5.04 -4.62 -13.73
N TYR A 233 4.69 -3.71 -14.63
CA TYR A 233 5.18 -2.34 -14.58
C TYR A 233 4.42 -1.51 -13.55
N CYS A 234 5.01 -0.42 -13.07
CA CYS A 234 4.37 0.47 -12.08
C CYS A 234 2.99 0.95 -12.55
N SER A 235 2.86 1.34 -13.82
CA SER A 235 1.58 1.77 -14.40
C SER A 235 0.52 0.67 -14.42
N GLU A 236 0.92 -0.57 -14.65
CA GLU A 236 0.03 -1.74 -14.59
C GLU A 236 -0.38 -2.06 -13.15
N ALA A 237 0.58 -2.04 -12.22
CA ALA A 237 0.31 -2.23 -10.80
C ALA A 237 -0.65 -1.16 -10.27
N GLN A 238 -0.48 0.11 -10.66
CA GLN A 238 -1.41 1.18 -10.30
C GLN A 238 -2.81 0.96 -10.89
N ALA A 239 -2.92 0.52 -12.12
CA ALA A 239 -4.20 0.23 -12.75
C ALA A 239 -4.91 -0.95 -12.04
N LEU A 240 -4.19 -2.02 -11.70
CA LEU A 240 -4.70 -3.13 -10.92
C LEU A 240 -5.13 -2.70 -9.51
N ALA A 241 -4.34 -1.87 -8.85
CA ALA A 241 -4.67 -1.35 -7.52
C ALA A 241 -5.95 -0.50 -7.53
N LYS A 242 -6.18 0.30 -8.58
CA LYS A 242 -7.41 1.09 -8.74
C LYS A 242 -8.66 0.22 -8.87
N GLU A 243 -8.55 -0.99 -9.37
CA GLU A 243 -9.68 -1.92 -9.51
C GLU A 243 -10.04 -2.68 -8.23
N MET A 244 -9.16 -2.70 -7.22
CA MET A 244 -9.38 -3.50 -6.00
C MET A 244 -10.61 -3.04 -5.20
N THR A 245 -10.85 -1.72 -5.15
CA THR A 245 -12.04 -1.15 -4.52
C THR A 245 -12.70 -0.14 -5.47
N PRO A 246 -13.40 -0.58 -6.51
CA PRO A 246 -14.03 0.31 -7.47
C PRO A 246 -15.25 0.99 -6.84
N ASN A 247 -15.03 1.99 -6.03
CA ASN A 247 -16.07 2.75 -5.34
C ASN A 247 -15.73 4.24 -5.41
N SER A 248 -16.74 5.08 -5.69
CA SER A 248 -16.57 6.53 -5.75
C SER A 248 -16.19 7.17 -4.41
N LYS A 249 -16.44 6.51 -3.28
CA LYS A 249 -16.16 6.99 -1.93
C LYS A 249 -14.74 6.73 -1.45
N TYR A 250 -14.09 5.71 -2.00
CA TYR A 250 -12.75 5.28 -1.58
C TYR A 250 -11.82 5.19 -2.78
N THR A 251 -10.61 5.63 -2.61
CA THR A 251 -9.57 5.49 -3.62
C THR A 251 -8.65 4.35 -3.22
N SER A 252 -8.64 3.24 -3.96
CA SER A 252 -7.56 2.26 -3.87
C SER A 252 -6.45 2.63 -4.87
N SER A 253 -5.21 2.42 -4.47
CA SER A 253 -4.03 2.88 -5.20
C SER A 253 -2.81 2.14 -4.69
N LEU A 254 -1.71 2.17 -5.43
CA LEU A 254 -0.40 1.95 -4.85
C LEU A 254 -0.16 2.97 -3.73
N MET A 255 0.65 2.62 -2.75
CA MET A 255 1.07 3.55 -1.71
C MET A 255 1.97 4.66 -2.27
N PHE A 256 1.82 5.88 -1.75
CA PHE A 256 2.85 6.89 -1.87
C PHE A 256 4.06 6.52 -1.00
N GLY A 257 5.23 7.04 -1.33
CA GLY A 257 6.43 6.76 -0.56
C GLY A 257 6.29 7.14 0.91
N ILE A 258 5.62 8.25 1.21
CA ILE A 258 5.33 8.65 2.59
C ILE A 258 4.43 7.64 3.32
N GLN A 259 3.49 6.98 2.63
CA GLN A 259 2.66 5.95 3.25
C GLN A 259 3.50 4.71 3.59
N TRP A 260 4.43 4.30 2.72
CA TRP A 260 5.37 3.22 3.05
C TRP A 260 6.18 3.55 4.30
N ASP A 261 6.72 4.76 4.37
CA ASP A 261 7.48 5.22 5.54
C ASP A 261 6.61 5.28 6.81
N LEU A 262 5.34 5.64 6.68
CA LEU A 262 4.35 5.59 7.77
C LEU A 262 4.07 4.16 8.24
N VAL A 263 4.05 3.17 7.33
CA VAL A 263 3.96 1.75 7.71
C VAL A 263 5.21 1.34 8.50
N CYS A 264 6.41 1.70 8.05
CA CYS A 264 7.64 1.45 8.79
C CYS A 264 7.56 2.03 10.21
N LYS A 265 7.09 3.27 10.35
CA LYS A 265 6.93 3.93 11.65
C LYS A 265 5.85 3.26 12.52
N TYR A 266 4.77 2.82 11.92
CA TYR A 266 3.73 2.06 12.62
C TYR A 266 4.26 0.72 13.15
N LEU A 267 5.05 0.00 12.37
CA LEU A 267 5.68 -1.26 12.79
C LEU A 267 6.73 -1.05 13.87
N GLU A 268 7.46 0.08 13.86
CA GLU A 268 8.35 0.48 14.96
C GLU A 268 7.55 0.71 16.25
N VAL A 269 6.54 1.57 16.19
CA VAL A 269 5.82 2.06 17.37
C VAL A 269 4.85 1.03 17.95
N LYS A 270 4.10 0.33 17.11
CA LYS A 270 3.06 -0.63 17.50
C LYS A 270 3.51 -2.08 17.35
N GLY A 271 4.33 -2.37 16.35
CA GLY A 271 4.83 -3.71 16.07
C GLY A 271 6.06 -4.10 16.89
N ASN A 272 6.58 -3.18 17.69
CA ASN A 272 7.76 -3.38 18.54
C ASN A 272 9.00 -3.86 17.77
N LEU A 273 9.17 -3.38 16.54
CA LEU A 273 10.39 -3.59 15.76
C LEU A 273 11.41 -2.50 16.10
N ALA A 274 12.66 -2.88 16.26
CA ALA A 274 13.73 -1.90 16.34
C ALA A 274 13.92 -1.20 14.99
N ILE A 275 14.39 0.04 15.00
CA ILE A 275 14.72 0.78 13.76
C ILE A 275 15.69 -0.05 12.90
N ALA A 276 16.66 -0.75 13.53
CA ALA A 276 17.61 -1.59 12.82
C ALA A 276 16.95 -2.78 12.09
N ASP A 277 15.87 -3.35 12.65
CA ASP A 277 15.12 -4.43 12.00
C ASP A 277 14.43 -3.97 10.72
N ILE A 278 14.13 -2.69 10.62
CA ILE A 278 13.43 -2.08 9.47
C ILE A 278 14.42 -1.47 8.46
N ASN A 279 15.47 -0.77 8.96
CA ASN A 279 16.40 0.00 8.13
C ASN A 279 17.70 -0.71 7.78
N SER A 280 18.12 -1.71 8.59
CA SER A 280 19.45 -2.28 8.46
C SER A 280 19.43 -3.77 8.11
N ASN A 281 18.55 -4.55 8.72
CA ASN A 281 18.45 -5.97 8.42
C ASN A 281 17.07 -6.53 8.77
N SER A 282 16.27 -6.82 7.77
CA SER A 282 14.91 -7.36 7.92
C SER A 282 14.84 -8.89 7.78
N THR A 283 15.98 -9.59 7.71
CA THR A 283 16.04 -11.05 7.52
C THR A 283 15.22 -11.82 8.55
N SER A 284 15.17 -11.34 9.80
CA SER A 284 14.49 -12.05 10.90
C SER A 284 12.97 -12.05 10.83
N TRP A 285 12.37 -11.30 9.92
CA TRP A 285 10.93 -11.18 9.78
C TRP A 285 10.43 -11.02 8.33
N GLY A 286 11.29 -11.20 7.34
CA GLY A 286 10.98 -11.12 5.92
C GLY A 286 11.40 -12.35 5.14
N ASN A 287 10.75 -12.62 4.02
CA ASN A 287 11.17 -13.69 3.12
C ASN A 287 12.29 -13.21 2.20
N TYR A 288 13.51 -13.40 2.65
CA TYR A 288 14.75 -13.06 1.92
C TYR A 288 15.55 -14.34 1.58
N GLU A 289 16.51 -14.24 0.65
CA GLU A 289 17.37 -15.38 0.32
C GLU A 289 18.06 -15.97 1.55
N ASN A 290 18.54 -15.10 2.45
CA ASN A 290 19.27 -15.47 3.66
C ASN A 290 18.36 -15.74 4.89
N ALA A 291 17.04 -15.71 4.74
CA ALA A 291 16.09 -16.08 5.79
C ALA A 291 15.79 -17.59 5.76
N LYS A 292 15.97 -18.28 6.88
CA LYS A 292 15.45 -19.63 7.10
C LYS A 292 14.06 -19.54 7.71
N ILE A 293 13.05 -20.10 7.04
CA ILE A 293 11.68 -20.08 7.53
C ILE A 293 11.20 -21.49 7.73
N GLU A 294 11.00 -21.85 9.00
CA GLU A 294 10.65 -23.20 9.42
C GLU A 294 9.14 -23.37 9.60
N ASN A 295 8.70 -24.63 9.53
CA ASN A 295 7.34 -25.03 9.89
C ASN A 295 6.22 -24.33 9.11
N ILE A 296 6.40 -24.10 7.82
CA ILE A 296 5.33 -23.64 6.94
C ILE A 296 4.44 -24.86 6.65
N THR A 297 3.19 -24.81 7.10
CA THR A 297 2.28 -25.98 7.10
C THR A 297 1.23 -25.95 5.99
N SER A 298 1.10 -24.84 5.27
CA SER A 298 0.13 -24.68 4.19
C SER A 298 0.60 -23.60 3.21
N GLY A 299 -0.01 -23.56 2.04
CA GLY A 299 0.32 -22.61 1.00
C GLY A 299 1.14 -23.21 -0.12
N LYS A 300 1.83 -22.35 -0.86
CA LYS A 300 2.59 -22.73 -2.06
C LYS A 300 3.91 -22.01 -2.11
N TYR A 301 4.87 -22.60 -2.81
CA TYR A 301 6.17 -21.98 -3.07
C TYR A 301 6.63 -22.25 -4.50
N ALA A 302 7.46 -21.35 -5.00
CA ALA A 302 8.18 -21.54 -6.26
C ALA A 302 9.66 -21.19 -6.06
N ILE A 303 10.54 -21.97 -6.66
CA ILE A 303 12.00 -21.83 -6.50
C ILE A 303 12.57 -21.17 -7.75
N TYR A 304 13.36 -20.12 -7.57
CA TYR A 304 14.11 -19.49 -8.65
C TYR A 304 15.46 -20.17 -8.83
N LYS A 305 15.68 -20.75 -10.00
CA LYS A 305 16.93 -21.42 -10.38
C LYS A 305 17.29 -21.11 -11.83
N ASN A 306 18.56 -20.94 -12.10
CA ASN A 306 19.09 -20.78 -13.47
C ASN A 306 18.40 -19.68 -14.27
N GLY A 307 18.09 -18.56 -13.63
CA GLY A 307 17.44 -17.42 -14.28
C GLY A 307 15.93 -17.55 -14.47
N THR A 308 15.29 -18.58 -13.91
CA THR A 308 13.86 -18.84 -14.12
C THR A 308 13.16 -19.18 -12.81
N LEU A 309 11.99 -18.59 -12.60
CA LEU A 309 11.07 -19.01 -11.53
C LEU A 309 10.34 -20.30 -11.95
N GLY A 310 10.39 -21.31 -11.08
CA GLY A 310 9.79 -22.61 -11.32
C GLY A 310 8.27 -22.64 -11.17
N THR A 311 7.69 -23.84 -11.32
CA THR A 311 6.27 -24.08 -11.05
C THR A 311 5.94 -23.99 -9.58
N TRP A 312 4.72 -23.55 -9.28
CA TRP A 312 4.19 -23.51 -7.92
C TRP A 312 3.98 -24.93 -7.38
N THR A 313 4.53 -25.18 -6.20
CA THR A 313 4.39 -26.44 -5.47
C THR A 313 3.51 -26.19 -4.23
N THR A 314 2.46 -27.00 -4.08
CA THR A 314 1.62 -26.98 -2.87
C THR A 314 2.37 -27.65 -1.71
N ILE A 315 2.39 -27.00 -0.55
CA ILE A 315 3.00 -27.53 0.66
C ILE A 315 2.11 -28.63 1.22
N SER A 316 2.70 -29.83 1.39
CA SER A 316 2.07 -30.98 2.02
C SER A 316 2.84 -31.33 3.29
N GLY A 317 2.20 -31.22 4.44
CA GLY A 317 2.83 -31.39 5.75
C GLY A 317 3.59 -30.17 6.21
N SER A 318 4.88 -30.29 6.49
CA SER A 318 5.72 -29.15 6.93
C SER A 318 6.82 -28.90 5.92
N TYR A 319 6.99 -27.65 5.54
CA TYR A 319 8.04 -27.16 4.65
C TYR A 319 8.97 -26.22 5.42
N THR A 320 10.24 -26.33 5.16
CA THR A 320 11.26 -25.38 5.61
C THR A 320 11.90 -24.72 4.40
N LYS A 321 11.72 -23.41 4.26
CA LYS A 321 12.44 -22.63 3.27
C LYS A 321 13.90 -22.52 3.72
N PRO A 322 14.87 -23.01 2.93
CA PRO A 322 16.28 -22.91 3.29
C PRO A 322 16.82 -21.49 3.10
N ASN A 323 17.97 -21.22 3.74
CA ASN A 323 18.76 -19.99 3.54
C ASN A 323 20.12 -20.27 2.89
N THR A 324 20.27 -21.44 2.28
CA THR A 324 21.50 -21.88 1.61
C THR A 324 21.16 -22.57 0.28
N SER A 325 22.13 -22.49 -0.67
CA SER A 325 22.04 -23.17 -1.96
C SER A 325 21.66 -24.67 -1.80
N PRO A 326 20.86 -25.25 -2.71
CA PRO A 326 20.47 -24.69 -4.00
C PRO A 326 19.11 -23.98 -4.02
N ASP A 327 18.31 -23.99 -2.95
CA ASP A 327 16.88 -23.65 -2.98
C ASP A 327 16.52 -22.44 -2.09
N TYR A 328 17.51 -21.61 -1.76
CA TYR A 328 17.31 -20.44 -0.87
C TYR A 328 16.48 -19.32 -1.52
N ASN A 329 16.49 -19.21 -2.85
CA ASN A 329 15.67 -18.24 -3.58
C ASN A 329 14.26 -18.77 -3.79
N THR A 330 13.44 -18.70 -2.77
CA THR A 330 12.09 -19.26 -2.76
C THR A 330 11.05 -18.17 -2.56
N LEU A 331 10.23 -17.99 -3.58
CA LEU A 331 9.02 -17.16 -3.51
C LEU A 331 7.90 -17.94 -2.82
N LEU A 332 7.22 -17.32 -1.88
CA LEU A 332 6.09 -17.88 -1.16
C LEU A 332 4.77 -17.28 -1.65
N SER A 333 3.69 -18.05 -1.63
CA SER A 333 2.36 -17.47 -1.78
C SER A 333 2.04 -16.55 -0.59
N THR A 334 1.16 -15.59 -0.79
CA THR A 334 0.95 -14.46 0.12
C THR A 334 0.47 -14.89 1.52
N GLY A 335 1.10 -14.41 2.56
CA GLY A 335 0.66 -14.55 3.95
C GLY A 335 0.60 -15.97 4.50
N ILE A 336 1.39 -16.91 3.97
CA ILE A 336 1.31 -18.32 4.39
C ILE A 336 2.07 -18.63 5.67
N THR A 337 2.85 -17.71 6.19
CA THR A 337 3.64 -17.91 7.41
C THR A 337 3.58 -16.69 8.34
N ASP A 338 3.43 -16.94 9.63
CA ASP A 338 3.48 -15.89 10.64
C ASP A 338 4.90 -15.35 10.87
N TYR A 339 5.91 -15.95 10.26
CA TYR A 339 7.27 -15.42 10.27
C TYR A 339 7.34 -14.04 9.66
N THR A 340 6.60 -13.79 8.58
CA THR A 340 6.56 -12.50 7.87
C THR A 340 5.49 -11.55 8.38
N LYS A 341 4.74 -11.93 9.44
CA LYS A 341 3.64 -11.14 9.97
C LYS A 341 4.08 -10.16 11.05
N LYS A 342 3.75 -8.88 10.88
CA LYS A 342 3.85 -7.84 11.91
C LYS A 342 2.58 -7.00 11.92
N MET A 343 1.96 -6.82 13.10
CA MET A 343 0.70 -6.07 13.24
C MET A 343 -0.38 -6.48 12.23
N ASN A 344 -0.51 -7.79 12.00
CA ASN A 344 -1.38 -8.38 10.97
C ASN A 344 -1.07 -8.02 9.51
N ILE A 345 0.01 -7.32 9.23
CA ILE A 345 0.56 -7.11 7.89
C ILE A 345 1.53 -8.25 7.59
N TYR A 346 1.39 -8.88 6.42
CA TYR A 346 2.25 -9.96 5.94
C TYR A 346 3.12 -9.47 4.79
N ASP A 347 4.28 -10.08 4.65
CA ASP A 347 5.19 -9.98 3.51
C ASP A 347 5.69 -8.55 3.16
N PHE A 348 5.52 -7.59 4.07
CA PHE A 348 6.00 -6.21 3.89
C PHE A 348 7.53 -6.12 3.79
N ALA A 349 8.24 -7.14 4.25
CA ALA A 349 9.68 -7.29 4.15
C ALA A 349 10.01 -8.53 3.31
N GLY A 350 10.71 -8.34 2.21
CA GLY A 350 11.06 -9.44 1.30
C GLY A 350 9.86 -9.95 0.50
N ASN A 351 9.90 -11.17 0.08
CA ASN A 351 9.01 -11.87 -0.81
C ASN A 351 9.03 -11.27 -2.24
N GLU A 352 8.32 -10.18 -2.50
CA GLU A 352 8.44 -9.44 -3.77
C GLU A 352 8.72 -7.97 -3.53
N TRP A 353 9.43 -7.33 -4.46
CA TRP A 353 9.53 -5.88 -4.52
C TRP A 353 8.17 -5.27 -4.83
N GLU A 354 7.80 -4.23 -4.10
CA GLU A 354 6.50 -3.59 -4.26
C GLU A 354 6.61 -2.18 -4.86
N TRP A 355 5.94 -1.96 -5.99
CA TRP A 355 5.83 -0.65 -6.60
C TRP A 355 5.14 0.36 -5.68
N THR A 356 5.62 1.58 -5.70
CA THR A 356 5.00 2.74 -5.04
C THR A 356 4.81 3.89 -6.02
N LEU A 357 4.04 4.89 -5.61
CA LEU A 357 3.91 6.17 -6.33
C LEU A 357 5.02 7.16 -5.95
N GLU A 358 6.08 6.70 -5.30
CA GLU A 358 7.28 7.47 -5.05
C GLU A 358 8.17 7.51 -6.29
N HIS A 359 8.84 8.64 -6.51
CA HIS A 359 9.71 8.83 -7.66
C HIS A 359 11.13 9.21 -7.24
N ALA A 360 12.09 8.76 -8.04
CA ALA A 360 13.46 9.26 -8.00
C ALA A 360 13.61 10.41 -8.99
N THR A 361 14.16 11.52 -8.53
CA THR A 361 14.34 12.72 -9.38
C THR A 361 15.64 12.70 -10.17
N SER A 362 16.50 11.75 -9.91
CA SER A 362 17.83 11.62 -10.54
C SER A 362 17.91 10.54 -11.63
N ASP A 363 16.86 9.74 -11.82
CA ASP A 363 16.79 8.76 -12.90
C ASP A 363 15.68 9.12 -13.88
N SER A 364 16.09 9.37 -15.13
CA SER A 364 15.17 9.75 -16.20
C SER A 364 14.58 8.55 -16.95
N ASN A 365 15.15 7.37 -16.78
CA ASN A 365 14.72 6.18 -17.52
C ASN A 365 13.71 5.35 -16.73
N ASP A 366 13.86 5.30 -15.42
CA ASP A 366 13.03 4.47 -14.54
C ASP A 366 12.73 5.20 -13.21
N PRO A 367 11.85 6.21 -13.23
CA PRO A 367 11.67 7.10 -12.10
C PRO A 367 10.84 6.49 -10.96
N CYS A 368 10.08 5.43 -11.21
CA CYS A 368 9.21 4.84 -10.19
C CYS A 368 10.02 4.00 -9.20
N ALA A 369 9.76 4.20 -7.92
CA ALA A 369 10.42 3.46 -6.85
C ALA A 369 9.65 2.21 -6.44
N TYR A 370 10.37 1.13 -6.20
CA TYR A 370 9.86 -0.06 -5.53
C TYR A 370 10.59 -0.29 -4.21
N ARG A 371 9.91 -0.94 -3.28
CA ARG A 371 10.27 -1.01 -1.86
C ARG A 371 10.25 -2.46 -1.33
N GLY A 372 10.86 -2.67 -0.16
CA GLY A 372 10.69 -3.88 0.64
C GLY A 372 11.72 -4.98 0.47
N GLY A 373 12.41 -5.04 -0.65
CA GLY A 373 13.28 -6.18 -1.01
C GLY A 373 12.48 -7.39 -1.52
N SER A 374 13.17 -8.47 -1.85
CA SER A 374 12.53 -9.68 -2.37
C SER A 374 13.14 -10.99 -1.82
N TYR A 375 12.50 -12.09 -2.15
CA TYR A 375 12.98 -13.45 -1.86
C TYR A 375 14.35 -13.77 -2.47
N TYR A 376 14.78 -12.96 -3.42
CA TYR A 376 16.05 -13.11 -4.15
C TYR A 376 17.17 -12.22 -3.58
N ASP A 377 16.85 -11.38 -2.61
CA ASP A 377 17.76 -10.41 -2.01
C ASP A 377 18.11 -10.80 -0.57
N SER A 378 19.20 -10.21 -0.05
CA SER A 378 19.46 -10.34 1.37
C SER A 378 18.75 -9.21 2.15
N GLY A 379 18.15 -9.55 3.29
CA GLY A 379 17.45 -8.58 4.14
C GLY A 379 18.35 -7.52 4.77
N SER A 380 19.68 -7.69 4.71
CA SER A 380 20.65 -6.68 5.16
C SER A 380 21.02 -5.68 4.05
N ASN A 381 20.98 -6.09 2.78
CA ASN A 381 21.24 -5.20 1.66
C ASN A 381 19.96 -4.41 1.27
N TYR A 382 18.83 -5.09 1.32
CA TYR A 382 17.53 -4.56 0.93
C TYR A 382 16.49 -4.74 2.03
N PRO A 383 16.66 -4.06 3.19
CA PRO A 383 15.70 -4.13 4.28
C PRO A 383 14.33 -3.54 3.91
N ALA A 384 13.33 -3.73 4.75
CA ALA A 384 11.96 -3.32 4.51
C ALA A 384 11.78 -1.84 4.11
N SER A 385 12.62 -0.95 4.63
CA SER A 385 12.59 0.48 4.26
C SER A 385 13.35 0.81 2.97
N CYS A 386 14.01 -0.15 2.35
CA CYS A 386 14.84 0.08 1.16
C CYS A 386 14.00 0.63 -0.01
N ARG A 387 14.65 1.45 -0.83
CA ARG A 387 14.14 2.02 -2.08
C ARG A 387 15.09 1.65 -3.21
N ILE A 388 14.53 1.27 -4.34
CA ILE A 388 15.27 1.10 -5.60
C ILE A 388 14.42 1.62 -6.76
N ILE A 389 15.09 1.99 -7.84
CA ILE A 389 14.55 2.32 -9.15
C ILE A 389 15.02 1.31 -10.17
#